data_15fa811bce063f7ffa4dba30f2e36fc3
#
_entry.id   15fa811bce063f7ffa4dba30f2e36fc3
#
_cell.length_a   1.000
_cell.length_b   1.000
_cell.length_c   1.000
_cell.angle_alpha   90.00
_cell.angle_beta   90.00
_cell.angle_gamma   90.00
#
_symmetry.space_group_name_H-M   'P 1'
#
loop_
_entity.id
_entity.type
_entity.pdbx_description
1 polymer ?
#
loop_
_entity_poly.entity_id
_entity_poly.type
_entity_poly.pdbx_seq_one_letter_code
_entity_poly.pdbx_strand_id
1 'polypeptide(L)'
;VFTIIVPTHNRPTLLSRTLKSLIAQSYSNFHVIVVDDAAAYIPPYEDLSALKGRYTYIVRSGVSGPAESRNMAMKLTNSRYVMFLDDDDTLEPGHLQSLAMSLESNSPALLFCDFKVQYEDRTVEPPQHLSSDTVSIADATKDSVFVRNRIPNSCLLYRADVLSDMSYDTEMDIYEDWDFLLACLKLNDLVHLPINSVNIHKSQANAPENMRRGNTRDDLIAQAMLMLYKRHPALNEEARQARQSLMAGAGIASPLTDC
;
A
#
# COMPACT_ATOMS: atom_id res chain seq x y z
N VAL A 1 3.34 18.26 5.69
CA VAL A 1 2.63 17.38 6.65
C VAL A 1 2.78 15.91 6.26
N PHE A 2 2.84 15.60 4.95
CA PHE A 2 2.88 14.23 4.45
C PHE A 2 4.20 13.88 3.77
N THR A 3 4.71 12.68 3.99
CA THR A 3 5.65 12.01 3.09
C THR A 3 4.92 10.89 2.36
N ILE A 4 5.07 10.86 1.03
CA ILE A 4 4.49 9.83 0.17
C ILE A 4 5.63 9.01 -0.39
N ILE A 5 5.68 7.74 -0.03
CA ILE A 5 6.72 6.79 -0.45
C ILE A 5 6.20 5.99 -1.63
N VAL A 6 6.92 6.03 -2.75
CA VAL A 6 6.58 5.34 -3.99
C VAL A 6 7.71 4.38 -4.36
N PRO A 7 7.61 3.09 -4.02
CA PRO A 7 8.52 2.08 -4.55
C PRO A 7 8.19 1.82 -6.02
N THR A 8 9.20 1.65 -6.88
CA THR A 8 9.00 1.35 -8.30
C THR A 8 10.03 0.36 -8.83
N HIS A 9 9.60 -0.48 -9.78
CA HIS A 9 10.45 -1.47 -10.42
C HIS A 9 10.15 -1.54 -11.93
N ASN A 10 10.99 -0.92 -12.75
CA ASN A 10 10.93 -0.98 -14.22
C ASN A 10 9.54 -0.70 -14.83
N ARG A 11 8.83 0.33 -14.31
CA ARG A 11 7.47 0.71 -14.73
C ARG A 11 7.34 2.22 -15.02
N PRO A 12 8.14 2.79 -15.95
CA PRO A 12 8.22 4.25 -16.13
C PRO A 12 6.87 4.89 -16.48
N THR A 13 6.04 4.25 -17.29
CA THR A 13 4.72 4.78 -17.69
C THR A 13 3.75 4.82 -16.51
N LEU A 14 3.72 3.78 -15.69
CA LEU A 14 2.86 3.72 -14.51
C LEU A 14 3.33 4.73 -13.46
N LEU A 15 4.63 4.78 -13.18
CA LEU A 15 5.22 5.77 -12.29
C LEU A 15 4.91 7.21 -12.74
N SER A 16 5.04 7.53 -14.05
CA SER A 16 4.69 8.84 -14.59
C SER A 16 3.23 9.20 -14.29
N ARG A 17 2.30 8.26 -14.47
CA ARG A 17 0.88 8.45 -14.12
C ARG A 17 0.69 8.73 -12.63
N THR A 18 1.33 7.97 -11.76
CA THR A 18 1.28 8.17 -10.30
C THR A 18 1.83 9.55 -9.92
N LEU A 19 2.98 9.94 -10.46
CA LEU A 19 3.57 11.27 -10.22
C LEU A 19 2.66 12.40 -10.72
N LYS A 20 2.01 12.27 -11.88
CA LYS A 20 1.04 13.26 -12.38
C LYS A 20 -0.14 13.43 -11.43
N SER A 21 -0.60 12.36 -10.79
CA SER A 21 -1.66 12.44 -9.78
C SER A 21 -1.21 13.20 -8.52
N LEU A 22 0.08 13.11 -8.16
CA LEU A 22 0.66 13.86 -7.05
C LEU A 22 0.91 15.33 -7.43
N ILE A 23 1.31 15.62 -8.67
CA ILE A 23 1.46 16.98 -9.20
C ILE A 23 0.11 17.71 -9.18
N ALA A 24 -0.98 17.01 -9.48
CA ALA A 24 -2.33 17.55 -9.53
C ALA A 24 -2.96 17.82 -8.16
N GLN A 25 -2.30 17.45 -7.04
CA GLN A 25 -2.86 17.67 -5.70
C GLN A 25 -3.03 19.15 -5.38
N SER A 26 -4.21 19.51 -4.89
CA SER A 26 -4.54 20.88 -4.43
C SER A 26 -3.79 21.29 -3.15
N TYR A 27 -3.39 20.30 -2.34
CA TYR A 27 -2.60 20.50 -1.12
C TYR A 27 -1.10 20.37 -1.44
N SER A 28 -0.29 21.34 -1.03
CA SER A 28 1.14 21.42 -1.42
C SER A 28 2.14 21.03 -0.33
N ASN A 29 1.70 20.87 0.94
CA ASN A 29 2.62 20.54 2.04
C ASN A 29 2.84 19.03 2.13
N PHE A 30 3.49 18.46 1.12
CA PHE A 30 3.92 17.06 1.08
C PHE A 30 5.27 16.92 0.40
N HIS A 31 5.94 15.81 0.64
CA HIS A 31 7.18 15.40 -0.01
C HIS A 31 7.03 13.98 -0.56
N VAL A 32 7.54 13.72 -1.75
CA VAL A 32 7.51 12.42 -2.42
C VAL A 32 8.90 11.79 -2.35
N ILE A 33 9.00 10.54 -1.89
CA ILE A 33 10.23 9.76 -1.95
C ILE A 33 9.99 8.59 -2.91
N VAL A 34 10.58 8.66 -4.09
CA VAL A 34 10.57 7.57 -5.07
C VAL A 34 11.81 6.72 -4.86
N VAL A 35 11.64 5.40 -4.75
CA VAL A 35 12.75 4.46 -4.68
C VAL A 35 12.64 3.48 -5.84
N ASP A 36 13.54 3.62 -6.79
CA ASP A 36 13.68 2.77 -7.98
C ASP A 36 14.73 1.68 -7.69
N ASP A 37 14.29 0.44 -7.70
CA ASP A 37 15.13 -0.72 -7.41
C ASP A 37 15.59 -1.47 -8.67
N ALA A 38 15.23 -0.98 -9.85
CA ALA A 38 15.62 -1.58 -11.13
C ALA A 38 16.73 -0.82 -11.86
N ALA A 39 16.71 0.52 -11.79
CA ALA A 39 17.61 1.41 -12.54
C ALA A 39 17.67 1.12 -14.06
N ALA A 40 16.57 0.57 -14.61
CA ALA A 40 16.56 0.01 -15.96
C ALA A 40 16.06 1.01 -17.03
N TYR A 41 15.67 2.21 -16.61
CA TYR A 41 15.12 3.24 -17.50
C TYR A 41 15.55 4.64 -17.07
N ILE A 42 15.32 5.61 -17.94
CA ILE A 42 15.56 7.03 -17.61
C ILE A 42 14.44 7.52 -16.68
N PRO A 43 14.78 8.07 -15.49
CA PRO A 43 13.77 8.61 -14.58
C PRO A 43 12.86 9.63 -15.26
N PRO A 44 11.58 9.72 -14.89
CA PRO A 44 10.63 10.68 -15.48
C PRO A 44 10.93 12.12 -15.01
N TYR A 45 12.02 12.70 -15.48
CA TYR A 45 12.54 14.00 -15.04
C TYR A 45 11.55 15.15 -15.21
N GLU A 46 10.70 15.11 -16.23
CA GLU A 46 9.67 16.15 -16.43
C GLU A 46 8.66 16.14 -15.28
N ASP A 47 8.14 14.97 -14.93
CA ASP A 47 7.18 14.83 -13.83
C ASP A 47 7.85 15.16 -12.48
N LEU A 48 9.07 14.69 -12.25
CA LEU A 48 9.84 14.99 -11.05
C LEU A 48 10.06 16.50 -10.90
N SER A 49 10.46 17.19 -11.99
CA SER A 49 10.67 18.63 -11.99
C SER A 49 9.38 19.42 -11.70
N ALA A 50 8.23 18.92 -12.16
CA ALA A 50 6.93 19.53 -11.91
C ALA A 50 6.52 19.47 -10.42
N LEU A 51 7.10 18.58 -9.62
CA LEU A 51 6.97 18.59 -8.16
C LEU A 51 7.71 19.74 -7.46
N LYS A 52 8.48 20.55 -8.20
CA LYS A 52 9.12 21.80 -7.72
C LYS A 52 9.95 21.60 -6.45
N GLY A 53 10.82 20.59 -6.44
CA GLY A 53 11.71 20.28 -5.31
C GLY A 53 11.05 19.52 -4.15
N ARG A 54 9.77 19.19 -4.25
CA ARG A 54 9.07 18.37 -3.25
C ARG A 54 9.25 16.87 -3.48
N TYR A 55 10.44 16.45 -3.92
CA TYR A 55 10.73 15.04 -4.15
C TYR A 55 12.17 14.66 -3.80
N THR A 56 12.37 13.41 -3.55
CA THR A 56 13.66 12.71 -3.50
C THR A 56 13.52 11.49 -4.40
N TYR A 57 14.44 11.30 -5.35
CA TYR A 57 14.49 10.12 -6.23
C TYR A 57 15.75 9.34 -5.91
N ILE A 58 15.59 8.09 -5.53
CA ILE A 58 16.68 7.19 -5.11
C ILE A 58 16.71 6.02 -6.06
N VAL A 59 17.87 5.77 -6.64
CA VAL A 59 18.17 4.53 -7.35
C VAL A 59 18.91 3.63 -6.39
N ARG A 60 18.39 2.44 -6.14
CA ARG A 60 19.07 1.46 -5.30
C ARG A 60 19.49 0.23 -6.10
N SER A 61 20.55 -0.43 -5.65
CA SER A 61 21.00 -1.74 -6.11
C SER A 61 20.71 -2.80 -5.04
N GLY A 62 20.88 -4.06 -5.39
CA GLY A 62 20.68 -5.20 -4.49
C GLY A 62 19.42 -5.98 -4.83
N VAL A 63 18.88 -6.69 -3.86
CA VAL A 63 17.66 -7.50 -4.04
C VAL A 63 16.49 -6.58 -4.34
N SER A 64 15.80 -6.82 -5.46
CA SER A 64 14.62 -6.06 -5.83
C SER A 64 13.45 -6.39 -4.89
N GLY A 65 12.54 -5.44 -4.74
CA GLY A 65 11.31 -5.64 -3.98
C GLY A 65 10.84 -4.41 -3.22
N PRO A 66 9.52 -4.25 -3.07
CA PRO A 66 8.93 -3.06 -2.46
C PRO A 66 9.27 -2.92 -0.97
N ALA A 67 9.46 -4.02 -0.26
CA ALA A 67 9.76 -4.03 1.18
C ALA A 67 11.04 -3.24 1.50
N GLU A 68 12.16 -3.57 0.85
CA GLU A 68 13.44 -2.88 1.07
C GLU A 68 13.37 -1.42 0.62
N SER A 69 12.69 -1.14 -0.49
CA SER A 69 12.48 0.22 -0.99
C SER A 69 11.69 1.07 0.01
N ARG A 70 10.64 0.52 0.60
CA ARG A 70 9.85 1.19 1.66
C ARG A 70 10.68 1.37 2.93
N ASN A 71 11.46 0.37 3.35
CA ASN A 71 12.35 0.46 4.53
C ASN A 71 13.40 1.56 4.37
N MET A 72 14.00 1.67 3.18
CA MET A 72 14.96 2.72 2.89
C MET A 72 14.32 4.11 2.97
N ALA A 73 13.15 4.27 2.33
CA ALA A 73 12.45 5.56 2.30
C ALA A 73 11.94 5.99 3.68
N MET A 74 11.46 5.06 4.50
CA MET A 74 11.00 5.36 5.86
C MET A 74 12.08 6.05 6.70
N LYS A 75 13.36 5.67 6.57
CA LYS A 75 14.49 6.27 7.29
C LYS A 75 14.76 7.73 6.91
N LEU A 76 14.20 8.19 5.79
CA LEU A 76 14.36 9.55 5.27
C LEU A 76 13.14 10.43 5.53
N THR A 77 12.10 9.90 6.15
CA THR A 77 10.88 10.67 6.44
C THR A 77 11.11 11.63 7.59
N ASN A 78 10.60 12.86 7.42
CA ASN A 78 10.60 13.88 8.46
C ASN A 78 9.23 14.55 8.64
N SER A 79 8.21 13.99 8.02
CA SER A 79 6.83 14.48 8.06
C SER A 79 6.05 13.89 9.25
N ARG A 80 4.93 14.51 9.57
CA ARG A 80 4.03 14.03 10.63
C ARG A 80 3.32 12.72 10.27
N TYR A 81 3.02 12.54 8.97
CA TYR A 81 2.34 11.36 8.43
C TYR A 81 3.06 10.82 7.21
N VAL A 82 2.99 9.51 7.04
CA VAL A 82 3.59 8.76 5.94
C VAL A 82 2.51 7.92 5.24
N MET A 83 2.49 7.98 3.93
CA MET A 83 1.65 7.17 3.05
C MET A 83 2.54 6.36 2.12
N PHE A 84 2.21 5.09 1.92
CA PHE A 84 2.84 4.26 0.89
C PHE A 84 1.89 4.21 -0.31
N LEU A 85 2.34 4.70 -1.44
CA LEU A 85 1.58 4.71 -2.68
C LEU A 85 2.27 3.83 -3.70
N ASP A 86 1.59 2.81 -4.20
CA ASP A 86 2.15 1.94 -5.24
C ASP A 86 2.31 2.72 -6.55
N ASP A 87 3.34 2.39 -7.33
CA ASP A 87 3.73 3.11 -8.56
C ASP A 87 2.72 3.00 -9.71
N ASP A 88 1.66 2.23 -9.52
CA ASP A 88 0.55 2.08 -10.45
C ASP A 88 -0.78 2.60 -9.92
N ASP A 89 -0.85 3.09 -8.68
CA ASP A 89 -2.03 3.72 -8.10
C ASP A 89 -2.01 5.25 -8.26
N THR A 90 -3.18 5.89 -8.15
CA THR A 90 -3.31 7.34 -8.29
C THR A 90 -4.21 7.94 -7.23
N LEU A 91 -4.00 9.22 -6.94
CA LEU A 91 -4.83 10.01 -6.04
C LEU A 91 -5.64 11.04 -6.82
N GLU A 92 -6.91 11.24 -6.47
CA GLU A 92 -7.69 12.36 -7.01
C GLU A 92 -7.16 13.70 -6.47
N PRO A 93 -7.31 14.82 -7.19
CA PRO A 93 -6.65 16.09 -6.87
C PRO A 93 -6.91 16.64 -5.48
N GLY A 94 -8.03 16.28 -4.85
CA GLY A 94 -8.41 16.73 -3.51
C GLY A 94 -8.01 15.80 -2.37
N HIS A 95 -7.36 14.67 -2.64
CA HIS A 95 -7.10 13.62 -1.63
C HIS A 95 -6.30 14.14 -0.44
N LEU A 96 -5.13 14.72 -0.67
CA LEU A 96 -4.27 15.21 0.40
C LEU A 96 -4.88 16.38 1.18
N GLN A 97 -5.71 17.21 0.52
CA GLN A 97 -6.46 18.28 1.19
C GLN A 97 -7.50 17.69 2.15
N SER A 98 -8.25 16.67 1.72
CA SER A 98 -9.25 16.00 2.54
C SER A 98 -8.62 15.31 3.76
N LEU A 99 -7.47 14.65 3.56
CA LEU A 99 -6.68 14.09 4.67
C LEU A 99 -6.24 15.19 5.65
N ALA A 100 -5.67 16.29 5.15
CA ALA A 100 -5.20 17.38 6.00
C ALA A 100 -6.32 17.96 6.86
N MET A 101 -7.50 18.19 6.29
CA MET A 101 -8.69 18.68 7.02
C MET A 101 -9.15 17.68 8.10
N SER A 102 -9.15 16.39 7.80
CA SER A 102 -9.54 15.34 8.76
C SER A 102 -8.57 15.23 9.95
N LEU A 103 -7.34 15.68 9.77
CA LEU A 103 -6.28 15.64 10.79
C LEU A 103 -6.18 16.90 11.66
N GLU A 104 -6.95 17.96 11.38
CA GLU A 104 -6.92 19.20 12.15
C GLU A 104 -7.42 19.01 13.59
N SER A 105 -8.47 18.19 13.77
CA SER A 105 -9.10 17.96 15.06
C SER A 105 -8.60 16.75 15.81
N ASN A 106 -7.96 15.81 15.13
CA ASN A 106 -7.51 14.54 15.67
C ASN A 106 -6.18 14.10 15.05
N SER A 107 -5.39 13.34 15.79
CA SER A 107 -4.10 12.83 15.31
C SER A 107 -4.02 11.31 15.50
N PRO A 108 -4.90 10.53 14.84
CA PRO A 108 -4.88 9.09 14.99
C PRO A 108 -3.54 8.49 14.50
N ALA A 109 -3.17 7.35 15.07
CA ALA A 109 -1.92 6.67 14.75
C ALA A 109 -1.95 6.03 13.35
N LEU A 110 -3.05 5.36 13.02
CA LEU A 110 -3.30 4.75 11.72
C LEU A 110 -4.69 5.12 11.20
N LEU A 111 -4.73 5.47 9.92
CA LEU A 111 -5.96 5.77 9.21
C LEU A 111 -6.05 4.96 7.94
N PHE A 112 -7.27 4.69 7.51
CA PHE A 112 -7.53 4.14 6.19
C PHE A 112 -8.77 4.79 5.57
N CYS A 113 -8.85 4.71 4.25
CA CYS A 113 -9.96 5.29 3.49
C CYS A 113 -10.54 4.30 2.48
N ASP A 114 -11.73 4.64 1.98
CA ASP A 114 -12.36 3.95 0.86
C ASP A 114 -11.58 4.21 -0.43
N PHE A 115 -11.87 3.46 -1.48
CA PHE A 115 -11.15 3.56 -2.75
C PHE A 115 -12.03 3.24 -3.96
N LYS A 116 -11.52 3.58 -5.15
CA LYS A 116 -12.07 3.14 -6.42
C LYS A 116 -11.13 2.11 -7.05
N VAL A 117 -11.69 1.07 -7.62
CA VAL A 117 -10.94 0.13 -8.47
C VAL A 117 -11.07 0.61 -9.91
N GLN A 118 -9.94 0.81 -10.58
CA GLN A 118 -9.85 1.14 -11.98
C GLN A 118 -9.37 -0.11 -12.74
N TYR A 119 -10.26 -0.74 -13.49
CA TYR A 119 -9.88 -1.90 -14.31
C TYR A 119 -9.29 -1.43 -15.63
N GLU A 120 -8.17 -2.03 -16.02
CA GLU A 120 -7.37 -1.59 -17.17
C GLU A 120 -6.94 -2.76 -18.06
N ASP A 121 -6.89 -2.51 -19.35
CA ASP A 121 -6.10 -3.30 -20.29
C ASP A 121 -4.66 -2.77 -20.32
N ARG A 122 -3.75 -3.54 -19.75
CA ARG A 122 -2.30 -3.23 -19.74
C ARG A 122 -1.53 -4.03 -20.82
N THR A 123 -2.21 -4.64 -21.76
CA THR A 123 -1.59 -5.22 -22.96
C THR A 123 -1.24 -4.14 -24.00
N VAL A 124 -1.80 -2.95 -23.83
CA VAL A 124 -1.55 -1.75 -24.63
C VAL A 124 -0.87 -0.67 -23.80
N GLU A 125 -0.11 0.22 -24.45
CA GLU A 125 0.61 1.31 -23.78
C GLU A 125 0.26 2.65 -24.45
N PRO A 126 -0.22 3.65 -23.70
CA PRO A 126 -0.52 3.62 -22.27
C PRO A 126 -1.70 2.68 -21.95
N PRO A 127 -1.80 2.18 -20.69
CA PRO A 127 -2.92 1.34 -20.27
C PRO A 127 -4.28 1.96 -20.57
N GLN A 128 -5.18 1.16 -21.12
CA GLN A 128 -6.52 1.61 -21.47
C GLN A 128 -7.51 1.34 -20.34
N HIS A 129 -8.24 2.37 -19.91
CA HIS A 129 -9.31 2.22 -18.92
C HIS A 129 -10.49 1.43 -19.50
N LEU A 130 -11.01 0.49 -18.69
CA LEU A 130 -12.15 -0.38 -19.06
C LEU A 130 -13.41 -0.06 -18.22
N SER A 131 -13.29 -0.07 -16.92
CA SER A 131 -14.39 0.20 -15.98
C SER A 131 -13.89 0.62 -14.62
N SER A 132 -14.79 1.12 -13.78
CA SER A 132 -14.47 1.52 -12.41
C SER A 132 -15.53 1.03 -11.45
N ASP A 133 -15.11 0.59 -10.26
CA ASP A 133 -15.98 0.28 -9.14
C ASP A 133 -15.61 1.14 -7.92
N THR A 134 -16.61 1.56 -7.16
CA THR A 134 -16.41 2.19 -5.86
C THR A 134 -16.47 1.14 -4.77
N VAL A 135 -15.47 1.11 -3.90
CA VAL A 135 -15.36 0.14 -2.80
C VAL A 135 -15.34 0.88 -1.47
N SER A 136 -16.34 0.63 -0.63
CA SER A 136 -16.30 1.03 0.77
C SER A 136 -15.79 -0.12 1.62
N ILE A 137 -14.88 0.20 2.52
CA ILE A 137 -14.31 -0.70 3.52
C ILE A 137 -14.54 -0.15 4.95
N ALA A 138 -15.57 0.67 5.11
CA ALA A 138 -15.96 1.28 6.39
C ALA A 138 -16.27 0.24 7.49
N ASP A 139 -16.60 -0.98 7.10
CA ASP A 139 -16.81 -2.12 7.99
C ASP A 139 -15.51 -2.82 8.43
N ALA A 140 -14.35 -2.41 7.90
CA ALA A 140 -13.09 -2.97 8.32
C ALA A 140 -12.74 -2.52 9.74
N THR A 141 -12.50 -3.47 10.60
CA THR A 141 -12.07 -3.28 11.98
C THR A 141 -10.68 -3.83 12.19
N LYS A 142 -10.01 -3.44 13.27
CA LYS A 142 -8.74 -4.04 13.67
C LYS A 142 -8.82 -5.56 13.67
N ASP A 143 -9.85 -6.14 14.30
CA ASP A 143 -10.04 -7.59 14.38
C ASP A 143 -10.20 -8.22 12.98
N SER A 144 -10.98 -7.61 12.10
CA SER A 144 -11.16 -8.13 10.74
C SER A 144 -9.87 -8.12 9.93
N VAL A 145 -9.00 -7.12 10.13
CA VAL A 145 -7.67 -7.05 9.49
C VAL A 145 -6.75 -8.16 10.00
N PHE A 146 -6.86 -8.56 11.27
CA PHE A 146 -6.15 -9.71 11.81
C PHE A 146 -6.63 -11.04 11.22
N VAL A 147 -7.83 -11.10 10.66
CA VAL A 147 -8.35 -12.27 9.94
C VAL A 147 -7.95 -12.23 8.46
N ARG A 148 -8.22 -11.13 7.78
CA ARG A 148 -7.90 -10.93 6.37
C ARG A 148 -7.77 -9.45 6.04
N ASN A 149 -6.66 -9.06 5.43
CA ASN A 149 -6.51 -7.69 4.96
C ASN A 149 -7.33 -7.45 3.68
N ARG A 150 -8.15 -6.38 3.72
CA ARG A 150 -8.90 -5.86 2.58
C ARG A 150 -8.52 -4.41 2.26
N ILE A 151 -7.60 -3.84 3.03
CA ILE A 151 -7.18 -2.45 2.90
C ILE A 151 -5.94 -2.39 2.00
N PRO A 152 -6.03 -1.82 0.79
CA PRO A 152 -4.86 -1.62 -0.05
C PRO A 152 -3.84 -0.71 0.66
N ASN A 153 -2.55 -0.99 0.46
CA ASN A 153 -1.49 -0.21 1.10
C ASN A 153 -1.57 1.28 0.74
N SER A 154 -1.96 1.60 -0.50
CA SER A 154 -2.19 2.98 -0.98
C SER A 154 -3.35 3.71 -0.29
N CYS A 155 -4.19 3.00 0.49
CA CYS A 155 -5.29 3.59 1.26
C CYS A 155 -4.95 3.85 2.73
N LEU A 156 -3.72 3.53 3.16
CA LEU A 156 -3.27 3.64 4.54
C LEU A 156 -2.43 4.90 4.76
N LEU A 157 -2.65 5.53 5.91
CA LEU A 157 -1.85 6.67 6.37
C LEU A 157 -1.36 6.38 7.80
N TYR A 158 -0.07 6.49 8.01
CA TYR A 158 0.60 6.22 9.27
C TYR A 158 1.13 7.49 9.89
N ARG A 159 0.89 7.72 11.18
CA ARG A 159 1.62 8.76 11.90
C ARG A 159 3.08 8.33 12.07
N ALA A 160 4.03 9.24 11.85
CA ALA A 160 5.44 8.91 11.70
C ALA A 160 6.06 8.23 12.93
N ASP A 161 5.57 8.55 14.13
CA ASP A 161 6.05 7.93 15.37
C ASP A 161 5.72 6.43 15.46
N VAL A 162 4.65 5.98 14.80
CA VAL A 162 4.32 4.55 14.70
C VAL A 162 5.38 3.78 13.91
N LEU A 163 6.07 4.44 13.00
CA LEU A 163 7.02 3.83 12.07
C LEU A 163 8.45 3.77 12.62
N SER A 164 8.75 4.42 13.74
CA SER A 164 10.14 4.61 14.24
C SER A 164 10.91 3.30 14.43
N ASP A 165 10.24 2.25 14.90
CA ASP A 165 10.84 0.95 15.16
C ASP A 165 10.29 -0.16 14.25
N MET A 166 9.58 0.23 13.18
CA MET A 166 8.94 -0.70 12.25
C MET A 166 9.78 -0.90 10.99
N SER A 167 9.70 -2.10 10.44
CA SER A 167 10.29 -2.43 9.14
C SER A 167 9.44 -3.48 8.42
N TYR A 168 9.38 -3.35 7.10
CA TYR A 168 8.86 -4.43 6.25
C TYR A 168 9.82 -5.61 6.29
N ASP A 169 9.29 -6.83 6.31
CA ASP A 169 10.07 -8.05 6.18
C ASP A 169 10.46 -8.24 4.71
N THR A 170 11.75 -8.18 4.42
CA THR A 170 12.31 -8.29 3.08
C THR A 170 12.41 -9.72 2.56
N GLU A 171 12.16 -10.71 3.42
CA GLU A 171 12.16 -12.12 3.06
C GLU A 171 10.76 -12.63 2.65
N MET A 172 9.72 -11.78 2.79
CA MET A 172 8.37 -12.12 2.38
C MET A 172 8.17 -11.85 0.89
N ASP A 173 7.82 -12.89 0.14
CA ASP A 173 7.49 -12.78 -1.28
C ASP A 173 6.11 -12.14 -1.53
N ILE A 174 5.17 -12.32 -0.59
CA ILE A 174 3.82 -11.77 -0.63
C ILE A 174 3.34 -11.41 0.77
N TYR A 175 2.39 -10.45 0.86
CA TYR A 175 1.78 -9.99 2.11
C TYR A 175 2.75 -9.30 3.09
N GLU A 176 3.88 -8.79 2.62
CA GLU A 176 4.80 -7.98 3.40
C GLU A 176 4.11 -6.70 3.92
N ASP A 177 3.15 -6.17 3.16
CA ASP A 177 2.32 -5.02 3.53
C ASP A 177 1.31 -5.37 4.63
N TRP A 178 0.73 -6.57 4.57
CA TRP A 178 -0.16 -7.04 5.62
C TRP A 178 0.59 -7.38 6.91
N ASP A 179 1.76 -8.02 6.85
CA ASP A 179 2.64 -8.24 8.01
C ASP A 179 2.97 -6.93 8.71
N PHE A 180 3.38 -5.94 7.93
CA PHE A 180 3.72 -4.61 8.43
C PHE A 180 2.51 -3.92 9.10
N LEU A 181 1.34 -3.96 8.46
CA LEU A 181 0.11 -3.40 9.02
C LEU A 181 -0.26 -4.08 10.34
N LEU A 182 -0.19 -5.41 10.42
CA LEU A 182 -0.47 -6.16 11.64
C LEU A 182 0.49 -5.79 12.77
N ALA A 183 1.79 -5.62 12.46
CA ALA A 183 2.78 -5.18 13.44
C ALA A 183 2.43 -3.79 13.99
N CYS A 184 2.07 -2.84 13.14
CA CYS A 184 1.65 -1.49 13.56
C CYS A 184 0.36 -1.52 14.40
N LEU A 185 -0.58 -2.39 14.04
CA LEU A 185 -1.89 -2.50 14.73
C LEU A 185 -1.81 -3.13 16.12
N LYS A 186 -0.73 -3.82 16.48
CA LYS A 186 -0.58 -4.40 17.84
C LYS A 186 -0.78 -3.36 18.92
N LEU A 187 -0.24 -2.18 18.74
CA LEU A 187 -0.22 -1.10 19.74
C LEU A 187 -1.09 0.11 19.38
N ASN A 188 -1.74 0.09 18.22
CA ASN A 188 -2.47 1.24 17.71
C ASN A 188 -3.87 0.83 17.25
N ASP A 189 -4.79 1.81 17.26
CA ASP A 189 -6.12 1.67 16.70
C ASP A 189 -6.11 2.06 15.22
N LEU A 190 -7.11 1.55 14.51
CA LEU A 190 -7.34 1.80 13.10
C LEU A 190 -8.58 2.67 12.93
N VAL A 191 -8.45 3.82 12.27
CA VAL A 191 -9.53 4.79 12.10
C VAL A 191 -9.93 4.91 10.63
N HIS A 192 -11.20 4.67 10.34
CA HIS A 192 -11.75 4.88 8.99
C HIS A 192 -12.02 6.36 8.72
N LEU A 193 -11.63 6.83 7.55
CA LEU A 193 -12.02 8.13 7.00
C LEU A 193 -12.95 7.91 5.79
N PRO A 194 -14.13 8.56 5.74
CA PRO A 194 -15.05 8.41 4.61
C PRO A 194 -14.59 9.23 3.38
N ILE A 195 -13.38 8.98 2.94
CA ILE A 195 -12.73 9.58 1.77
C ILE A 195 -12.62 8.51 0.71
N ASN A 196 -13.03 8.81 -0.52
CA ASN A 196 -13.02 7.89 -1.65
C ASN A 196 -12.31 8.54 -2.85
N SER A 197 -11.03 8.78 -2.70
CA SER A 197 -10.20 9.49 -3.68
C SER A 197 -8.85 8.82 -3.97
N VAL A 198 -8.71 7.55 -3.57
CA VAL A 198 -7.62 6.69 -4.00
C VAL A 198 -8.11 5.80 -5.14
N ASN A 199 -7.40 5.74 -6.25
CA ASN A 199 -7.67 4.87 -7.37
C ASN A 199 -6.68 3.71 -7.37
N ILE A 200 -7.19 2.52 -7.16
CA ILE A 200 -6.45 1.26 -7.19
C ILE A 200 -6.58 0.68 -8.60
N HIS A 201 -5.51 0.66 -9.36
CA HIS A 201 -5.54 0.20 -10.73
C HIS A 201 -5.25 -1.29 -10.84
N LYS A 202 -6.13 -2.04 -11.49
CA LYS A 202 -6.03 -3.49 -11.68
C LYS A 202 -5.92 -3.84 -13.16
N SER A 203 -4.88 -4.59 -13.51
CA SER A 203 -4.70 -5.13 -14.86
C SER A 203 -5.60 -6.33 -15.11
N GLN A 204 -5.90 -6.59 -16.37
CA GLN A 204 -6.43 -7.88 -16.79
C GLN A 204 -5.41 -9.01 -16.57
N ALA A 205 -5.89 -10.24 -16.44
CA ALA A 205 -5.06 -11.41 -16.11
C ALA A 205 -3.95 -11.72 -17.15
N ASN A 206 -4.15 -11.34 -18.41
CA ASN A 206 -3.20 -11.58 -19.49
C ASN A 206 -2.18 -10.44 -19.71
N ALA A 207 -2.16 -9.44 -18.86
CA ALA A 207 -1.17 -8.38 -18.95
C ALA A 207 0.26 -8.92 -18.75
N PRO A 208 1.29 -8.30 -19.38
CA PRO A 208 2.69 -8.65 -19.14
C PRO A 208 3.04 -8.61 -17.65
N GLU A 209 3.95 -9.46 -17.20
CA GLU A 209 4.26 -9.62 -15.77
C GLU A 209 4.64 -8.30 -15.09
N ASN A 210 5.50 -7.50 -15.73
CA ASN A 210 5.92 -6.18 -15.22
C ASN A 210 4.79 -5.13 -15.20
N MET A 211 3.67 -5.40 -15.86
CA MET A 211 2.50 -4.50 -15.91
C MET A 211 1.35 -4.98 -15.03
N ARG A 212 1.43 -6.17 -14.49
CA ARG A 212 0.41 -6.70 -13.57
C ARG A 212 0.51 -6.02 -12.21
N ARG A 213 -0.64 -5.84 -11.59
CA ARG A 213 -0.70 -5.51 -10.18
C ARG A 213 -0.70 -6.78 -9.35
N GLY A 214 0.10 -6.73 -8.31
CA GLY A 214 0.09 -7.76 -7.28
C GLY A 214 0.82 -9.03 -7.66
N ASN A 215 0.93 -9.88 -6.70
CA ASN A 215 1.58 -11.17 -6.83
C ASN A 215 0.57 -12.22 -7.31
N THR A 216 0.88 -12.91 -8.39
CA THR A 216 0.09 -14.03 -8.92
C THR A 216 0.54 -15.38 -8.34
N ARG A 217 1.28 -15.35 -7.22
CA ARG A 217 1.80 -16.53 -6.55
C ARG A 217 0.76 -17.16 -5.64
N ASP A 218 -0.35 -17.62 -6.23
CA ASP A 218 -1.44 -18.29 -5.50
C ASP A 218 -0.96 -19.52 -4.72
N ASP A 219 0.13 -20.15 -5.19
CA ASP A 219 0.82 -21.24 -4.53
C ASP A 219 1.42 -20.86 -3.15
N LEU A 220 1.72 -19.57 -2.93
CA LEU A 220 2.29 -19.08 -1.67
C LEU A 220 1.26 -18.54 -0.69
N ILE A 221 0.03 -18.26 -1.12
CA ILE A 221 -0.98 -17.58 -0.30
C ILE A 221 -1.20 -18.29 1.03
N ALA A 222 -1.47 -19.60 0.98
CA ALA A 222 -1.74 -20.39 2.16
C ALA A 222 -0.55 -20.41 3.14
N GLN A 223 0.64 -20.58 2.62
CA GLN A 223 1.87 -20.63 3.41
C GLN A 223 2.14 -19.27 4.06
N ALA A 224 1.98 -18.17 3.31
CA ALA A 224 2.16 -16.83 3.82
C ALA A 224 1.13 -16.49 4.90
N MET A 225 -0.14 -16.87 4.70
CA MET A 225 -1.18 -16.68 5.71
C MET A 225 -0.90 -17.44 7.01
N LEU A 226 -0.45 -18.70 6.93
CA LEU A 226 -0.07 -19.47 8.12
C LEU A 226 1.10 -18.84 8.86
N MET A 227 2.10 -18.34 8.14
CA MET A 227 3.22 -17.62 8.73
C MET A 227 2.77 -16.34 9.43
N LEU A 228 1.89 -15.56 8.79
CA LEU A 228 1.32 -14.34 9.37
C LEU A 228 0.52 -14.65 10.65
N TYR A 229 -0.32 -15.67 10.63
CA TYR A 229 -1.12 -16.04 11.80
C TYR A 229 -0.26 -16.50 12.98
N LYS A 230 0.82 -17.21 12.70
CA LYS A 230 1.80 -17.58 13.73
C LYS A 230 2.55 -16.36 14.31
N ARG A 231 2.91 -15.40 13.45
CA ARG A 231 3.64 -14.18 13.84
C ARG A 231 2.76 -13.17 14.58
N HIS A 232 1.48 -13.12 14.20
CA HIS A 232 0.48 -12.21 14.75
C HIS A 232 -0.73 -13.01 15.26
N PRO A 233 -0.71 -13.47 16.52
CA PRO A 233 -1.82 -14.21 17.09
C PRO A 233 -3.15 -13.46 16.97
N ALA A 234 -4.26 -14.19 16.88
CA ALA A 234 -5.59 -13.59 16.86
C ALA A 234 -5.83 -12.76 18.14
N LEU A 235 -6.47 -11.62 18.01
CA LEU A 235 -6.72 -10.70 19.12
C LEU A 235 -7.74 -11.27 20.14
N ASN A 236 -8.63 -12.15 19.67
CA ASN A 236 -9.70 -12.75 20.46
C ASN A 236 -10.16 -14.07 19.84
N GLU A 237 -11.07 -14.75 20.55
CA GLU A 237 -11.62 -16.04 20.11
C GLU A 237 -12.40 -15.97 18.81
N GLU A 238 -13.13 -14.87 18.59
CA GLU A 238 -13.91 -14.66 17.35
C GLU A 238 -12.99 -14.55 16.12
N ALA A 239 -11.93 -13.75 16.22
CA ALA A 239 -10.92 -13.65 15.17
C ALA A 239 -10.22 -14.99 14.91
N ARG A 240 -9.97 -15.79 15.95
CA ARG A 240 -9.39 -17.12 15.83
C ARG A 240 -10.31 -18.07 15.07
N GLN A 241 -11.58 -18.12 15.41
CA GLN A 241 -12.57 -18.94 14.72
C GLN A 241 -12.77 -18.50 13.26
N ALA A 242 -12.75 -17.20 13.00
CA ALA A 242 -12.83 -16.66 11.65
C ALA A 242 -11.63 -17.08 10.79
N ARG A 243 -10.40 -17.05 11.34
CA ARG A 243 -9.19 -17.58 10.67
C ARG A 243 -9.34 -19.06 10.35
N GLN A 244 -9.82 -19.87 11.32
CA GLN A 244 -10.07 -21.28 11.13
C GLN A 244 -11.03 -21.55 9.98
N SER A 245 -12.14 -20.83 9.97
CA SER A 245 -13.14 -20.96 8.91
C SER A 245 -12.59 -20.58 7.53
N LEU A 246 -11.78 -19.52 7.47
CA LEU A 246 -11.14 -19.06 6.24
C LEU A 246 -10.15 -20.11 5.69
N MET A 247 -9.30 -20.67 6.55
CA MET A 247 -8.33 -21.72 6.16
C MET A 247 -9.03 -23.01 5.75
N ALA A 248 -10.06 -23.45 6.48
CA ALA A 248 -10.85 -24.61 6.13
C ALA A 248 -11.56 -24.44 4.77
N GLY A 249 -12.11 -23.24 4.50
CA GLY A 249 -12.71 -22.90 3.20
C GLY A 249 -11.71 -22.94 2.04
N ALA A 250 -10.42 -22.73 2.31
CA ALA A 250 -9.33 -22.90 1.33
C ALA A 250 -8.79 -24.34 1.24
N GLY A 251 -9.40 -25.31 1.93
CA GLY A 251 -8.97 -26.72 1.94
C GLY A 251 -7.69 -26.98 2.75
N ILE A 252 -7.29 -26.04 3.61
CA ILE A 252 -6.07 -26.13 4.40
C ILE A 252 -6.44 -26.67 5.78
N ALA A 253 -6.07 -27.94 6.04
CA ALA A 253 -6.15 -28.52 7.38
C ALA A 253 -5.01 -27.95 8.23
N SER A 254 -5.30 -26.95 9.06
CA SER A 254 -4.31 -26.41 9.99
C SER A 254 -4.53 -27.00 11.38
N PRO A 255 -3.49 -27.48 12.07
CA PRO A 255 -3.52 -27.70 13.52
C PRO A 255 -3.49 -26.33 14.20
N LEU A 256 -4.67 -25.78 14.43
CA LEU A 256 -4.89 -24.39 14.88
C LEU A 256 -4.77 -24.23 16.39
N THR A 257 -3.74 -24.80 16.99
CA THR A 257 -3.36 -24.47 18.36
C THR A 257 -2.72 -23.07 18.47
N ASP A 258 -2.25 -22.49 17.34
CA ASP A 258 -1.43 -21.27 17.30
C ASP A 258 -1.98 -20.15 16.39
N CYS A 259 -3.24 -20.23 15.92
CA CYS A 259 -3.84 -19.16 15.11
C CYS A 259 -4.59 -18.12 15.93
#